data_abcfdb579188a098f19d1fc6dbda69c9
#
_entry.id   abcfdb579188a098f19d1fc6dbda69c9
#
_cell.length_a   1.000
_cell.length_b   1.000
_cell.length_c   1.000
_cell.angle_alpha   90.00
_cell.angle_beta   90.00
_cell.angle_gamma   90.00
#
_symmetry.space_group_name_H-M   'P 1'
#
loop_
_entity.id
_entity.type
_entity.pdbx_description
1 polymer ?
#
loop_
_entity_poly.entity_id
_entity_poly.type
_entity_poly.pdbx_seq_one_letter_code
_entity_poly.pdbx_strand_id
1 'polypeptide(L)'
;MKPLPTLRAPLLFSAALLSAAPAPAADEHTEQIHRLEGELRAAPDHGGVLFLLARERARAGDAPGALRDLERAIATGLDLDVEAENAFLPLRNKPEFMALLDRALDQRVVARTSTEAFRVPERDLIPEGLAHDPVTGDFFLGSLFKRKIVRIAGNVEGSAQPRIRDFATSGQDGLWEVLGMNVDAKRRLLWVMTAAGKAAGAQEGCSAALVYDLGTGTLARRYLMDNAKARHLFNDVALAADGRAFLTDSEAGTVWRIDPGKDAPELLLKPWSLGHPNGIALSADEKRLYVADFEHGISIVDAASGDLRPLPHPPNVSLHGVDGLYRHDSGLIAVQNGAGTERIVRLRLDKDGLRVVSLDILESRNPAFAIPTTGVIVGSEFYYIANSLLDRLGPDGRLKPNARLEPVVILKAPLARP
;
A
#
# COMPACT_ATOMS: atom_id res chain seq x y z
N MET A 1 16.98 -30.94 -18.00
CA MET A 1 16.78 -29.51 -18.05
C MET A 1 15.31 -29.24 -17.75
N LYS A 2 15.00 -28.80 -16.54
CA LYS A 2 13.65 -28.31 -16.20
C LYS A 2 13.50 -26.89 -16.73
N PRO A 3 12.36 -26.49 -17.33
CA PRO A 3 12.16 -25.11 -17.75
C PRO A 3 12.17 -24.22 -16.52
N LEU A 4 12.94 -23.15 -16.57
CA LEU A 4 12.97 -22.07 -15.57
C LEU A 4 11.55 -21.47 -15.46
N PRO A 5 11.05 -21.21 -14.24
CA PRO A 5 9.79 -20.52 -14.07
C PRO A 5 9.87 -19.12 -14.67
N THR A 6 8.85 -18.73 -15.42
CA THR A 6 8.70 -17.39 -15.98
C THR A 6 8.68 -16.39 -14.84
N LEU A 7 9.73 -15.57 -14.77
CA LEU A 7 9.92 -14.49 -13.81
C LEU A 7 8.79 -13.46 -13.93
N ARG A 8 8.04 -13.31 -12.87
CA ARG A 8 7.12 -12.18 -12.67
C ARG A 8 7.96 -10.99 -12.21
N ALA A 9 7.87 -9.88 -12.90
CA ALA A 9 8.50 -8.64 -12.52
C ALA A 9 7.78 -8.03 -11.31
N PRO A 10 8.45 -7.70 -10.21
CA PRO A 10 7.87 -6.79 -9.22
C PRO A 10 7.91 -5.39 -9.82
N LEU A 11 6.75 -4.80 -9.98
CA LEU A 11 6.59 -3.45 -10.50
C LEU A 11 6.34 -2.49 -9.36
N LEU A 12 7.09 -1.43 -9.35
CA LEU A 12 6.84 -0.17 -8.65
C LEU A 12 5.48 0.40 -9.07
N PHE A 13 4.38 0.06 -8.42
CA PHE A 13 3.07 0.44 -8.97
C PHE A 13 2.15 1.26 -8.07
N SER A 14 2.47 1.53 -6.81
CA SER A 14 1.83 2.67 -6.15
C SER A 14 2.25 4.01 -6.74
N ALA A 15 3.46 4.09 -7.31
CA ALA A 15 3.94 5.28 -8.02
C ALA A 15 3.51 5.35 -9.51
N ALA A 16 2.98 4.31 -10.11
CA ALA A 16 2.74 4.25 -11.56
C ALA A 16 1.34 4.67 -12.01
N LEU A 17 0.46 5.03 -11.11
CA LEU A 17 -0.66 5.92 -11.44
C LEU A 17 -0.18 7.37 -11.68
N LEU A 18 1.04 7.66 -11.26
CA LEU A 18 1.71 8.95 -11.29
C LEU A 18 2.69 8.97 -12.45
N SER A 19 2.34 9.66 -13.50
CA SER A 19 3.15 10.05 -14.64
C SER A 19 3.88 8.92 -15.40
N ALA A 20 3.49 8.62 -16.62
CA ALA A 20 4.43 8.15 -17.62
C ALA A 20 5.26 9.36 -18.06
N ALA A 21 6.21 9.73 -17.20
CA ALA A 21 7.40 10.38 -17.69
C ALA A 21 8.17 9.39 -18.57
N PRO A 22 8.89 9.82 -19.60
CA PRO A 22 9.88 8.98 -20.26
C PRO A 22 10.77 8.38 -19.20
N ALA A 23 11.40 7.23 -19.49
CA ALA A 23 12.32 6.56 -18.55
C ALA A 23 13.12 7.62 -17.81
N PRO A 24 13.19 7.54 -16.45
CA PRO A 24 13.80 8.59 -15.64
C PRO A 24 15.17 8.94 -16.22
N ALA A 25 15.39 10.23 -16.42
CA ALA A 25 16.67 10.71 -16.90
C ALA A 25 17.75 10.32 -15.87
N ALA A 26 19.00 10.21 -16.26
CA ALA A 26 20.13 9.89 -15.38
C ALA A 26 20.15 10.77 -14.10
N ASP A 27 19.53 11.93 -14.14
CA ASP A 27 19.36 12.86 -13.02
C ASP A 27 18.45 12.34 -11.91
N GLU A 28 17.34 11.63 -12.24
CA GLU A 28 16.40 11.16 -11.22
C GLU A 28 16.98 10.03 -10.35
N HIS A 29 17.69 9.07 -10.94
CA HIS A 29 18.41 8.05 -10.16
C HIS A 29 19.50 8.67 -9.29
N THR A 30 20.18 9.72 -9.78
CA THR A 30 21.20 10.45 -9.05
C THR A 30 20.62 11.14 -7.82
N GLU A 31 19.48 11.80 -7.94
CA GLU A 31 18.78 12.43 -6.82
C GLU A 31 18.36 11.39 -5.77
N GLN A 32 17.79 10.26 -6.20
CA GLN A 32 17.42 9.17 -5.30
C GLN A 32 18.63 8.57 -4.57
N ILE A 33 19.74 8.37 -5.27
CA ILE A 33 21.01 7.90 -4.66
C ILE A 33 21.46 8.87 -3.58
N HIS A 34 21.52 10.19 -3.87
CA HIS A 34 21.93 11.20 -2.90
C HIS A 34 21.03 11.25 -1.66
N ARG A 35 19.72 11.11 -1.86
CA ARG A 35 18.74 11.05 -0.76
C ARG A 35 18.99 9.83 0.14
N LEU A 36 19.10 8.64 -0.44
CA LEU A 36 19.32 7.38 0.30
C LEU A 36 20.68 7.38 1.00
N GLU A 37 21.72 7.94 0.39
CA GLU A 37 23.02 8.17 1.06
C GLU A 37 22.90 9.13 2.24
N GLY A 38 22.02 10.14 2.12
CA GLY A 38 21.66 11.04 3.22
C GLY A 38 21.05 10.30 4.42
N GLU A 39 20.12 9.42 4.17
CA GLU A 39 19.48 8.59 5.20
C GLU A 39 20.51 7.64 5.86
N LEU A 40 21.39 7.02 5.09
CA LEU A 40 22.45 6.15 5.61
C LEU A 40 23.49 6.89 6.48
N ARG A 41 23.67 8.21 6.32
CA ARG A 41 24.52 8.96 7.25
C ARG A 41 23.95 8.97 8.68
N ALA A 42 22.63 8.97 8.83
CA ALA A 42 21.97 8.92 10.12
C ALA A 42 21.85 7.48 10.67
N ALA A 43 21.73 6.49 9.78
CA ALA A 43 21.56 5.07 10.11
C ALA A 43 22.36 4.18 9.14
N PRO A 44 23.70 4.04 9.35
CA PRO A 44 24.60 3.41 8.37
C PRO A 44 24.25 1.95 8.02
N ASP A 45 23.66 1.20 8.96
CA ASP A 45 23.35 -0.22 8.79
C ASP A 45 21.85 -0.46 8.54
N HIS A 46 21.13 0.53 8.03
CA HIS A 46 19.72 0.40 7.72
C HIS A 46 19.51 -0.46 6.47
N GLY A 47 19.19 -1.74 6.66
CA GLY A 47 19.15 -2.76 5.60
C GLY A 47 18.17 -2.43 4.46
N GLY A 48 16.99 -1.88 4.77
CA GLY A 48 16.01 -1.47 3.76
C GLY A 48 16.55 -0.35 2.87
N VAL A 49 17.17 0.68 3.45
CA VAL A 49 17.77 1.79 2.69
C VAL A 49 18.95 1.31 1.85
N LEU A 50 19.79 0.43 2.41
CA LEU A 50 20.88 -0.20 1.67
C LEU A 50 20.39 -0.98 0.44
N PHE A 51 19.29 -1.72 0.58
CA PHE A 51 18.68 -2.45 -0.55
C PHE A 51 18.16 -1.49 -1.63
N LEU A 52 17.45 -0.44 -1.22
CA LEU A 52 16.97 0.59 -2.15
C LEU A 52 18.12 1.30 -2.86
N LEU A 53 19.20 1.64 -2.14
CA LEU A 53 20.38 2.25 -2.71
C LEU A 53 21.08 1.32 -3.71
N ALA A 54 21.22 0.03 -3.38
CA ALA A 54 21.75 -0.96 -4.30
C ALA A 54 20.94 -1.04 -5.60
N ARG A 55 19.61 -1.00 -5.48
CA ARG A 55 18.68 -1.00 -6.61
C ARG A 55 18.85 0.24 -7.50
N GLU A 56 18.88 1.44 -6.91
CA GLU A 56 19.04 2.68 -7.68
C GLU A 56 20.42 2.76 -8.35
N ARG A 57 21.48 2.32 -7.68
CA ARG A 57 22.81 2.21 -8.28
C ARG A 57 22.86 1.22 -9.45
N ALA A 58 22.19 0.09 -9.32
CA ALA A 58 22.09 -0.87 -10.42
C ALA A 58 21.38 -0.27 -11.64
N ARG A 59 20.31 0.50 -11.43
CA ARG A 59 19.59 1.24 -12.49
C ARG A 59 20.45 2.33 -13.13
N ALA A 60 21.26 3.02 -12.33
CA ALA A 60 22.22 4.01 -12.80
C ALA A 60 23.46 3.40 -13.49
N GLY A 61 23.60 2.06 -13.51
CA GLY A 61 24.74 1.36 -14.10
C GLY A 61 25.98 1.28 -13.20
N ASP A 62 25.92 1.74 -11.94
CA ASP A 62 26.99 1.59 -10.94
C ASP A 62 26.97 0.17 -10.34
N ALA A 63 27.43 -0.80 -11.10
CA ALA A 63 27.48 -2.19 -10.68
C ALA A 63 28.37 -2.44 -9.43
N PRO A 64 29.56 -1.83 -9.28
CA PRO A 64 30.35 -2.01 -8.07
C PRO A 64 29.68 -1.44 -6.82
N GLY A 65 29.06 -0.27 -6.92
CA GLY A 65 28.28 0.33 -5.84
C GLY A 65 27.07 -0.49 -5.45
N ALA A 66 26.32 -0.96 -6.45
CA ALA A 66 25.15 -1.81 -6.24
C ALA A 66 25.50 -3.11 -5.49
N LEU A 67 26.56 -3.81 -5.90
CA LEU A 67 27.01 -5.04 -5.25
C LEU A 67 27.43 -4.82 -3.80
N ARG A 68 28.19 -3.75 -3.54
CA ARG A 68 28.65 -3.39 -2.19
C ARG A 68 27.47 -3.10 -1.24
N ASP A 69 26.49 -2.32 -1.70
CA ASP A 69 25.37 -1.97 -0.84
C ASP A 69 24.37 -3.14 -0.70
N LEU A 70 24.23 -3.97 -1.72
CA LEU A 70 23.46 -5.22 -1.64
C LEU A 70 24.07 -6.19 -0.63
N GLU A 71 25.41 -6.33 -0.61
CA GLU A 71 26.09 -7.16 0.38
C GLU A 71 25.82 -6.70 1.81
N ARG A 72 25.89 -5.38 2.04
CA ARG A 72 25.57 -4.78 3.34
C ARG A 72 24.12 -4.99 3.71
N ALA A 73 23.19 -4.82 2.76
CA ALA A 73 21.75 -5.06 2.98
C ALA A 73 21.50 -6.52 3.43
N ILE A 74 22.07 -7.50 2.72
CA ILE A 74 21.94 -8.92 3.05
C ILE A 74 22.55 -9.22 4.43
N ALA A 75 23.66 -8.58 4.79
CA ALA A 75 24.33 -8.78 6.07
C ALA A 75 23.45 -8.34 7.28
N THR A 76 22.41 -7.52 7.08
CA THR A 76 21.46 -7.15 8.14
C THR A 76 20.49 -8.27 8.51
N GLY A 77 20.40 -9.34 7.72
CA GLY A 77 19.47 -10.45 7.94
C GLY A 77 18.03 -10.18 7.47
N LEU A 78 17.83 -9.15 6.64
CA LEU A 78 16.51 -8.89 6.05
C LEU A 78 16.15 -9.95 4.99
N ASP A 79 14.89 -10.36 4.99
CA ASP A 79 14.32 -11.16 3.88
C ASP A 79 14.10 -10.23 2.67
N LEU A 80 15.05 -10.29 1.74
CA LEU A 80 15.09 -9.47 0.52
C LEU A 80 14.81 -10.33 -0.71
N ASP A 81 13.96 -9.85 -1.61
CA ASP A 81 13.69 -10.56 -2.87
C ASP A 81 14.65 -10.13 -3.99
N VAL A 82 15.92 -10.45 -3.77
CA VAL A 82 17.02 -10.13 -4.72
C VAL A 82 16.79 -10.79 -6.08
N GLU A 83 16.20 -11.99 -6.09
CA GLU A 83 15.94 -12.74 -7.31
C GLU A 83 14.87 -12.08 -8.19
N ALA A 84 13.82 -11.53 -7.59
CA ALA A 84 12.71 -10.93 -8.33
C ALA A 84 12.98 -9.47 -8.75
N GLU A 85 13.99 -8.80 -8.18
CA GLU A 85 14.27 -7.38 -8.48
C GLU A 85 14.91 -7.23 -9.88
N ASN A 86 14.17 -6.57 -10.76
CA ASN A 86 14.59 -6.37 -12.15
C ASN A 86 15.80 -5.44 -12.33
N ALA A 87 16.02 -4.53 -11.41
CA ALA A 87 17.19 -3.64 -11.43
C ALA A 87 18.50 -4.43 -11.42
N PHE A 88 18.50 -5.64 -10.85
CA PHE A 88 19.68 -6.49 -10.80
C PHE A 88 19.86 -7.42 -12.01
N LEU A 89 18.97 -7.38 -13.01
CA LEU A 89 19.12 -8.20 -14.22
C LEU A 89 20.50 -8.05 -14.90
N PRO A 90 21.06 -6.83 -15.03
CA PRO A 90 22.39 -6.66 -15.63
C PRO A 90 23.55 -7.29 -14.82
N LEU A 91 23.32 -7.57 -13.53
CA LEU A 91 24.30 -8.12 -12.63
C LEU A 91 24.33 -9.66 -12.60
N ARG A 92 23.30 -10.32 -13.10
CA ARG A 92 23.10 -11.79 -12.97
C ARG A 92 24.21 -12.66 -13.57
N ASN A 93 25.00 -12.12 -14.47
CA ASN A 93 26.15 -12.85 -15.03
C ASN A 93 27.45 -12.66 -14.25
N LYS A 94 27.42 -11.92 -13.15
CA LYS A 94 28.59 -11.67 -12.30
C LYS A 94 28.66 -12.71 -11.17
N PRO A 95 29.81 -13.40 -10.99
CA PRO A 95 29.95 -14.37 -9.91
C PRO A 95 29.69 -13.79 -8.52
N GLU A 96 30.08 -12.52 -8.29
CA GLU A 96 29.87 -11.80 -7.03
C GLU A 96 28.38 -11.63 -6.74
N PHE A 97 27.57 -11.31 -7.76
CA PHE A 97 26.11 -11.20 -7.61
C PHE A 97 25.48 -12.56 -7.30
N MET A 98 25.93 -13.62 -7.96
CA MET A 98 25.40 -14.97 -7.72
C MET A 98 25.67 -15.43 -6.27
N ALA A 99 26.85 -15.13 -5.73
CA ALA A 99 27.15 -15.42 -4.33
C ALA A 99 26.25 -14.64 -3.35
N LEU A 100 25.94 -13.38 -3.67
CA LEU A 100 24.99 -12.57 -2.87
C LEU A 100 23.57 -13.09 -2.99
N LEU A 101 23.16 -13.51 -4.18
CA LEU A 101 21.85 -14.12 -4.41
C LEU A 101 21.68 -15.41 -3.58
N ASP A 102 22.66 -16.30 -3.58
CA ASP A 102 22.62 -17.54 -2.79
C ASP A 102 22.46 -17.21 -1.30
N ARG A 103 23.20 -16.24 -0.76
CA ARG A 103 23.07 -15.79 0.63
C ARG A 103 21.68 -15.20 0.92
N ALA A 104 21.10 -14.42 0.00
CA ALA A 104 19.75 -13.88 0.16
C ALA A 104 18.70 -14.98 0.12
N LEU A 105 18.89 -16.00 -0.72
CA LEU A 105 18.01 -17.17 -0.79
C LEU A 105 18.00 -17.98 0.51
N ASP A 106 19.15 -18.11 1.18
CA ASP A 106 19.27 -18.79 2.47
C ASP A 106 18.52 -18.04 3.61
N GLN A 107 18.34 -16.71 3.48
CA GLN A 107 17.63 -15.87 4.44
C GLN A 107 16.12 -15.79 4.17
N ARG A 108 15.61 -16.43 3.13
CA ARG A 108 14.19 -16.37 2.77
C ARG A 108 13.29 -16.90 3.87
N VAL A 109 12.30 -16.10 4.22
CA VAL A 109 11.23 -16.51 5.10
C VAL A 109 10.00 -16.87 4.26
N VAL A 110 9.50 -18.10 4.42
CA VAL A 110 8.23 -18.53 3.84
C VAL A 110 7.24 -18.72 4.98
N ALA A 111 6.28 -17.82 5.07
CA ALA A 111 5.17 -17.90 6.03
C ALA A 111 3.87 -18.06 5.24
N ARG A 112 3.07 -19.09 5.58
CA ARG A 112 1.80 -19.38 4.92
C ARG A 112 0.75 -19.71 5.95
N THR A 113 0.21 -18.67 6.54
CA THR A 113 -0.83 -18.78 7.56
C THR A 113 -2.21 -18.42 7.04
N SER A 114 -2.26 -17.75 5.89
CA SER A 114 -3.52 -17.31 5.30
C SER A 114 -4.29 -18.41 4.62
N THR A 115 -5.60 -18.31 4.70
CA THR A 115 -6.54 -19.13 3.95
C THR A 115 -7.37 -18.24 3.02
N GLU A 116 -7.94 -18.84 1.98
CA GLU A 116 -8.86 -18.12 1.10
C GLU A 116 -10.17 -17.83 1.86
N ALA A 117 -10.54 -16.56 1.93
CA ALA A 117 -11.81 -16.15 2.50
C ALA A 117 -12.93 -16.23 1.45
N PHE A 118 -12.72 -15.62 0.31
CA PHE A 118 -13.65 -15.66 -0.83
C PHE A 118 -13.00 -15.15 -2.12
N ARG A 119 -13.70 -15.36 -3.25
CA ARG A 119 -13.32 -14.81 -4.55
C ARG A 119 -14.40 -13.93 -5.13
N VAL A 120 -13.99 -12.90 -5.85
CA VAL A 120 -14.87 -12.09 -6.69
C VAL A 120 -14.63 -12.46 -8.16
N PRO A 121 -15.62 -13.02 -8.88
CA PRO A 121 -15.43 -13.58 -10.23
C PRO A 121 -15.08 -12.53 -11.29
N GLU A 122 -15.48 -11.27 -11.08
CA GLU A 122 -15.21 -10.17 -12.00
C GLU A 122 -13.71 -9.89 -12.06
N ARG A 123 -13.07 -10.21 -13.19
CA ARG A 123 -11.62 -10.30 -13.31
C ARG A 123 -10.92 -8.97 -13.57
N ASP A 124 -11.64 -8.00 -14.13
CA ASP A 124 -11.13 -6.69 -14.54
C ASP A 124 -11.46 -5.57 -13.54
N LEU A 125 -11.66 -5.93 -12.28
CA LEU A 125 -11.85 -4.94 -11.22
C LEU A 125 -10.58 -4.13 -10.95
N ILE A 126 -9.41 -4.79 -10.97
CA ILE A 126 -8.15 -4.20 -10.51
C ILE A 126 -8.41 -3.51 -9.15
N PRO A 127 -8.64 -4.31 -8.08
CA PRO A 127 -9.09 -3.78 -6.82
C PRO A 127 -7.96 -3.11 -6.03
N GLU A 128 -8.32 -2.08 -5.26
CA GLU A 128 -7.38 -1.37 -4.40
C GLU A 128 -7.88 -1.24 -2.97
N GLY A 129 -9.15 -0.92 -2.75
CA GLY A 129 -9.73 -0.73 -1.43
C GLY A 129 -10.60 -1.89 -0.97
N LEU A 130 -10.47 -2.28 0.32
CA LEU A 130 -11.33 -3.27 0.98
C LEU A 130 -11.82 -2.71 2.31
N ALA A 131 -13.13 -2.69 2.52
CA ALA A 131 -13.75 -2.29 3.78
C ALA A 131 -14.76 -3.33 4.24
N HIS A 132 -15.10 -3.33 5.55
CA HIS A 132 -16.05 -4.26 6.15
C HIS A 132 -17.03 -3.51 7.06
N ASP A 133 -18.31 -3.82 6.92
CA ASP A 133 -19.35 -3.35 7.81
C ASP A 133 -19.59 -4.34 8.96
N PRO A 134 -19.16 -4.04 10.18
CA PRO A 134 -19.31 -4.98 11.30
C PRO A 134 -20.78 -5.19 11.74
N VAL A 135 -21.72 -4.36 11.26
CA VAL A 135 -23.15 -4.49 11.59
C VAL A 135 -23.83 -5.52 10.70
N THR A 136 -23.53 -5.52 9.40
CA THR A 136 -24.13 -6.45 8.43
C THR A 136 -23.25 -7.63 8.08
N GLY A 137 -21.93 -7.53 8.37
CA GLY A 137 -20.91 -8.46 7.95
C GLY A 137 -20.50 -8.31 6.49
N ASP A 138 -21.03 -7.33 5.76
CA ASP A 138 -20.73 -7.14 4.35
C ASP A 138 -19.34 -6.55 4.13
N PHE A 139 -18.72 -7.00 3.03
CA PHE A 139 -17.50 -6.40 2.52
C PHE A 139 -17.81 -5.47 1.35
N PHE A 140 -16.97 -4.43 1.22
CA PHE A 140 -17.00 -3.50 0.09
C PHE A 140 -15.62 -3.54 -0.57
N LEU A 141 -15.60 -3.79 -1.88
CA LEU A 141 -14.40 -3.88 -2.69
C LEU A 141 -14.41 -2.77 -3.73
N GLY A 142 -13.43 -1.87 -3.66
CA GLY A 142 -13.25 -0.78 -4.61
C GLY A 142 -12.54 -1.24 -5.86
N SER A 143 -12.99 -0.77 -7.01
CA SER A 143 -12.34 -1.03 -8.29
C SER A 143 -11.69 0.23 -8.82
N LEU A 144 -10.38 0.17 -9.03
CA LEU A 144 -9.63 1.21 -9.68
C LEU A 144 -10.02 1.29 -11.16
N PHE A 145 -9.95 0.19 -11.90
CA PHE A 145 -10.18 0.20 -13.34
C PHE A 145 -11.66 0.42 -13.74
N LYS A 146 -12.60 -0.25 -13.02
CA LYS A 146 -14.06 -0.11 -13.31
C LYS A 146 -14.68 1.13 -12.67
N ARG A 147 -13.98 1.81 -11.75
CA ARG A 147 -14.49 3.01 -11.06
C ARG A 147 -15.84 2.77 -10.41
N LYS A 148 -15.96 1.65 -9.69
CA LYS A 148 -17.17 1.22 -9.01
C LYS A 148 -16.85 0.59 -7.66
N ILE A 149 -17.88 0.35 -6.85
CA ILE A 149 -17.77 -0.37 -5.58
C ILE A 149 -18.67 -1.59 -5.63
N VAL A 150 -18.10 -2.75 -5.32
CA VAL A 150 -18.80 -4.02 -5.24
C VAL A 150 -19.09 -4.33 -3.79
N ARG A 151 -20.35 -4.70 -3.45
CA ARG A 151 -20.75 -5.21 -2.14
C ARG A 151 -20.80 -6.73 -2.18
N ILE A 152 -20.12 -7.37 -1.24
CA ILE A 152 -20.10 -8.80 -1.01
C ILE A 152 -20.86 -9.05 0.29
N ALA A 153 -22.00 -9.78 0.21
CA ALA A 153 -22.85 -9.98 1.38
C ALA A 153 -22.12 -10.75 2.49
N GLY A 154 -22.36 -10.37 3.74
CA GLY A 154 -21.93 -11.11 4.93
C GLY A 154 -22.36 -12.58 4.87
N ASN A 155 -21.79 -13.45 5.68
CA ASN A 155 -21.90 -14.92 5.62
C ASN A 155 -21.17 -15.55 4.41
N VAL A 156 -20.00 -15.02 4.09
CA VAL A 156 -19.11 -15.60 3.08
C VAL A 156 -18.49 -16.93 3.52
N GLU A 157 -18.44 -17.18 4.84
CA GLU A 157 -17.91 -18.45 5.39
C GLU A 157 -18.85 -19.61 5.04
N GLY A 158 -18.27 -20.63 4.36
CA GLY A 158 -19.01 -21.83 3.94
C GLY A 158 -19.92 -21.67 2.72
N SER A 159 -20.03 -20.49 2.14
CA SER A 159 -20.76 -20.28 0.88
C SER A 159 -19.87 -20.61 -0.31
N ALA A 160 -20.32 -21.52 -1.18
CA ALA A 160 -19.63 -21.84 -2.43
C ALA A 160 -19.49 -20.61 -3.34
N GLN A 161 -20.38 -19.61 -3.22
CA GLN A 161 -20.32 -18.34 -3.90
C GLN A 161 -20.99 -17.24 -3.05
N PRO A 162 -20.28 -16.16 -2.65
CA PRO A 162 -20.90 -15.03 -1.97
C PRO A 162 -21.87 -14.30 -2.91
N ARG A 163 -22.94 -13.72 -2.35
CA ARG A 163 -23.82 -12.82 -3.12
C ARG A 163 -23.10 -11.51 -3.36
N ILE A 164 -22.82 -11.22 -4.63
CA ILE A 164 -22.07 -10.05 -5.09
C ILE A 164 -22.98 -9.16 -5.91
N ARG A 165 -22.96 -7.85 -5.63
CA ARG A 165 -23.69 -6.83 -6.39
C ARG A 165 -22.92 -5.51 -6.37
N ASP A 166 -23.21 -4.64 -7.32
CA ASP A 166 -22.71 -3.27 -7.26
C ASP A 166 -23.34 -2.52 -6.09
N PHE A 167 -22.52 -1.88 -5.27
CA PHE A 167 -22.95 -0.90 -4.28
C PHE A 167 -23.04 0.49 -4.91
N ALA A 168 -22.02 0.87 -5.67
CA ALA A 168 -22.03 2.03 -6.55
C ALA A 168 -21.56 1.60 -7.94
N THR A 169 -22.31 1.97 -8.97
CA THR A 169 -22.01 1.63 -10.36
C THR A 169 -20.86 2.49 -10.92
N SER A 170 -20.33 2.11 -12.09
CA SER A 170 -19.20 2.80 -12.71
C SER A 170 -19.46 4.30 -12.91
N GLY A 171 -18.59 5.13 -12.30
CA GLY A 171 -18.67 6.59 -12.39
C GLY A 171 -19.85 7.23 -11.63
N GLN A 172 -20.62 6.44 -10.91
CA GLN A 172 -21.75 6.95 -10.12
C GLN A 172 -21.24 7.97 -9.10
N ASP A 173 -22.00 9.07 -8.90
CA ASP A 173 -21.70 10.16 -7.97
C ASP A 173 -20.32 10.83 -8.21
N GLY A 174 -19.75 10.63 -9.41
CA GLY A 174 -18.44 11.13 -9.76
C GLY A 174 -17.29 10.28 -9.25
N LEU A 175 -17.52 8.98 -9.02
CA LEU A 175 -16.47 8.01 -8.76
C LEU A 175 -15.46 7.99 -9.92
N TRP A 176 -14.22 8.19 -9.56
CA TRP A 176 -13.04 7.89 -10.37
C TRP A 176 -12.45 6.55 -9.94
N GLU A 177 -11.16 6.36 -10.12
CA GLU A 177 -10.42 5.21 -9.59
C GLU A 177 -10.66 5.14 -8.07
N VAL A 178 -11.18 4.00 -7.59
CA VAL A 178 -11.44 3.80 -6.15
C VAL A 178 -10.20 3.23 -5.49
N LEU A 179 -9.74 3.95 -4.47
CA LEU A 179 -8.57 3.61 -3.64
C LEU A 179 -9.03 3.15 -2.25
N GLY A 180 -8.41 3.62 -1.18
CA GLY A 180 -8.72 3.24 0.18
C GLY A 180 -10.18 3.51 0.57
N MET A 181 -10.71 2.64 1.43
CA MET A 181 -12.06 2.75 1.97
C MET A 181 -12.10 2.38 3.44
N ASN A 182 -12.99 3.01 4.20
CA ASN A 182 -13.22 2.66 5.59
C ASN A 182 -14.69 2.86 6.01
N VAL A 183 -15.16 2.05 6.97
CA VAL A 183 -16.52 2.12 7.48
C VAL A 183 -16.56 2.80 8.85
N ASP A 184 -17.30 3.90 8.97
CA ASP A 184 -17.76 4.43 10.24
C ASP A 184 -19.00 3.64 10.68
N ALA A 185 -18.80 2.58 11.42
CA ALA A 185 -19.90 1.71 11.85
C ALA A 185 -20.91 2.42 12.76
N LYS A 186 -20.43 3.36 13.58
CA LYS A 186 -21.27 4.12 14.51
C LYS A 186 -22.23 5.06 13.77
N ARG A 187 -21.75 5.70 12.71
CA ARG A 187 -22.53 6.65 11.90
C ARG A 187 -23.14 6.00 10.67
N ARG A 188 -22.85 4.72 10.44
CA ARG A 188 -23.33 3.97 9.27
C ARG A 188 -22.89 4.60 7.95
N LEU A 189 -21.63 5.00 7.86
CA LEU A 189 -21.06 5.68 6.69
C LEU A 189 -19.92 4.85 6.09
N LEU A 190 -19.88 4.77 4.77
CA LEU A 190 -18.73 4.26 4.02
C LEU A 190 -17.95 5.46 3.45
N TRP A 191 -16.73 5.63 3.89
CA TRP A 191 -15.78 6.60 3.33
C TRP A 191 -15.00 5.95 2.20
N VAL A 192 -14.89 6.65 1.08
CA VAL A 192 -14.31 6.15 -0.16
C VAL A 192 -13.36 7.21 -0.71
N MET A 193 -12.09 6.86 -0.83
CA MET A 193 -11.10 7.69 -1.51
C MET A 193 -11.15 7.41 -3.00
N THR A 194 -11.15 8.46 -3.82
CA THR A 194 -11.19 8.32 -5.27
C THR A 194 -10.35 9.40 -5.94
N ALA A 195 -9.61 9.04 -6.97
CA ALA A 195 -8.73 9.94 -7.70
C ALA A 195 -8.93 9.81 -9.21
N ALA A 196 -8.80 10.93 -9.89
CA ALA A 196 -8.91 11.01 -11.33
C ALA A 196 -7.54 10.79 -11.98
N GLY A 197 -7.29 9.58 -12.46
CA GLY A 197 -6.09 9.23 -13.20
C GLY A 197 -6.11 9.73 -14.66
N LYS A 198 -5.13 9.33 -15.44
CA LYS A 198 -4.92 9.80 -16.82
C LYS A 198 -6.12 9.63 -17.75
N ALA A 199 -6.93 8.59 -17.54
CA ALA A 199 -8.12 8.35 -18.33
C ALA A 199 -9.22 9.42 -18.13
N ALA A 200 -9.12 10.23 -17.07
CA ALA A 200 -10.09 11.29 -16.75
C ALA A 200 -9.87 12.62 -17.52
N GLY A 201 -8.82 12.72 -18.35
CA GLY A 201 -8.54 13.87 -19.19
C GLY A 201 -8.34 15.16 -18.39
N ALA A 202 -9.15 16.20 -18.59
CA ALA A 202 -9.01 17.48 -17.90
C ALA A 202 -9.18 17.42 -16.37
N GLN A 203 -9.73 16.31 -15.86
CA GLN A 203 -9.88 16.07 -14.43
C GLN A 203 -8.69 15.31 -13.83
N GLU A 204 -7.72 14.87 -14.64
CA GLU A 204 -6.53 14.18 -14.14
C GLU A 204 -5.86 14.96 -13.00
N GLY A 205 -5.61 14.27 -11.89
CA GLY A 205 -5.07 14.90 -10.66
C GLY A 205 -6.10 15.58 -9.78
N CYS A 206 -7.40 15.50 -10.08
CA CYS A 206 -8.46 15.77 -9.10
C CYS A 206 -8.61 14.55 -8.18
N SER A 207 -9.05 14.78 -6.96
CA SER A 207 -9.36 13.70 -6.03
C SER A 207 -10.57 14.05 -5.16
N ALA A 208 -11.24 13.03 -4.62
CA ALA A 208 -12.37 13.26 -3.72
C ALA A 208 -12.45 12.21 -2.62
N ALA A 209 -12.98 12.61 -1.46
CA ALA A 209 -13.52 11.69 -0.48
C ALA A 209 -15.06 11.68 -0.64
N LEU A 210 -15.60 10.51 -1.00
CA LEU A 210 -17.05 10.29 -1.08
C LEU A 210 -17.52 9.56 0.17
N VAL A 211 -18.63 9.98 0.73
CA VAL A 211 -19.20 9.40 1.95
C VAL A 211 -20.60 8.92 1.64
N TYR A 212 -20.79 7.60 1.69
CA TYR A 212 -22.07 6.97 1.42
C TYR A 212 -22.78 6.57 2.72
N ASP A 213 -24.08 6.74 2.78
CA ASP A 213 -24.92 6.16 3.82
C ASP A 213 -25.10 4.65 3.54
N LEU A 214 -24.69 3.80 4.48
CA LEU A 214 -24.75 2.34 4.33
C LEU A 214 -26.18 1.77 4.41
N GLY A 215 -27.12 2.52 5.00
CA GLY A 215 -28.52 2.10 5.09
C GLY A 215 -29.27 2.31 3.77
N THR A 216 -29.05 3.44 3.13
CA THR A 216 -29.74 3.83 1.89
C THR A 216 -28.90 3.53 0.63
N GLY A 217 -27.59 3.43 0.75
CA GLY A 217 -26.67 3.31 -0.38
C GLY A 217 -26.47 4.60 -1.17
N THR A 218 -26.94 5.75 -0.65
CA THR A 218 -26.87 7.04 -1.34
C THR A 218 -25.68 7.86 -0.87
N LEU A 219 -25.16 8.74 -1.76
CA LEU A 219 -24.11 9.68 -1.42
C LEU A 219 -24.63 10.69 -0.37
N ALA A 220 -23.99 10.73 0.79
CA ALA A 220 -24.29 11.67 1.87
C ALA A 220 -23.43 12.94 1.79
N ARG A 221 -22.13 12.81 1.41
CA ARG A 221 -21.20 13.95 1.31
C ARG A 221 -20.14 13.69 0.24
N ARG A 222 -19.61 14.78 -0.31
CA ARG A 222 -18.48 14.78 -1.24
C ARG A 222 -17.51 15.91 -0.89
N TYR A 223 -16.25 15.56 -0.69
CA TYR A 223 -15.14 16.50 -0.47
C TYR A 223 -14.22 16.44 -1.68
N LEU A 224 -14.32 17.45 -2.54
CA LEU A 224 -13.59 17.53 -3.81
C LEU A 224 -12.31 18.36 -3.64
N MET A 225 -11.20 17.83 -4.13
CA MET A 225 -9.96 18.55 -4.39
C MET A 225 -9.77 18.66 -5.90
N ASP A 226 -9.77 19.88 -6.42
CA ASP A 226 -9.50 20.12 -7.84
C ASP A 226 -7.99 20.20 -8.13
N ASN A 227 -7.63 20.08 -9.39
CA ASN A 227 -6.25 20.14 -9.88
C ASN A 227 -5.76 21.55 -10.25
N ALA A 228 -6.50 22.60 -9.89
CA ALA A 228 -6.19 23.98 -10.33
C ALA A 228 -4.87 24.52 -9.77
N LYS A 229 -4.47 24.07 -8.57
CA LYS A 229 -3.25 24.53 -7.91
C LYS A 229 -2.20 23.43 -7.74
N ALA A 230 -2.64 22.21 -7.54
CA ALA A 230 -1.80 21.04 -7.33
C ALA A 230 -2.57 19.80 -7.78
N ARG A 231 -1.85 18.74 -8.06
CA ARG A 231 -2.45 17.42 -8.26
C ARG A 231 -2.70 16.79 -6.90
N HIS A 232 -3.75 15.99 -6.81
CA HIS A 232 -4.16 15.29 -5.60
C HIS A 232 -4.44 13.81 -5.90
N LEU A 233 -4.11 12.96 -4.95
CA LEU A 233 -4.47 11.55 -4.92
C LEU A 233 -4.78 11.16 -3.48
N PHE A 234 -6.07 11.28 -3.08
CA PHE A 234 -6.52 10.73 -1.81
C PHE A 234 -6.41 9.21 -1.86
N ASN A 235 -5.48 8.69 -1.07
CA ASN A 235 -5.13 7.27 -1.13
C ASN A 235 -5.89 6.47 -0.08
N ASP A 236 -5.73 6.79 1.20
CA ASP A 236 -6.36 6.03 2.29
C ASP A 236 -6.96 6.95 3.36
N VAL A 237 -7.76 6.38 4.27
CA VAL A 237 -8.50 7.13 5.29
C VAL A 237 -8.54 6.42 6.63
N ALA A 238 -8.16 7.14 7.69
CA ALA A 238 -8.35 6.73 9.08
C ALA A 238 -9.50 7.52 9.71
N LEU A 239 -10.39 6.84 10.44
CA LEU A 239 -11.57 7.41 11.06
C LEU A 239 -11.44 7.40 12.59
N ALA A 240 -11.65 8.55 13.22
CA ALA A 240 -11.68 8.70 14.66
C ALA A 240 -13.10 8.47 15.22
N ALA A 241 -13.20 8.07 16.48
CA ALA A 241 -14.47 7.78 17.15
C ALA A 241 -15.38 9.02 17.26
N ASP A 242 -14.80 10.22 17.29
CA ASP A 242 -15.53 11.50 17.28
C ASP A 242 -16.05 11.89 15.89
N GLY A 243 -15.60 11.22 14.83
CA GLY A 243 -16.02 11.42 13.44
C GLY A 243 -15.06 12.26 12.60
N ARG A 244 -13.90 12.62 13.16
CA ARG A 244 -12.81 13.16 12.33
C ARG A 244 -12.33 12.09 11.35
N ALA A 245 -11.99 12.51 10.15
CA ALA A 245 -11.35 11.68 9.15
C ALA A 245 -9.97 12.27 8.80
N PHE A 246 -8.99 11.39 8.63
CA PHE A 246 -7.63 11.76 8.21
C PHE A 246 -7.31 11.05 6.92
N LEU A 247 -6.94 11.80 5.90
CA LEU A 247 -6.74 11.32 4.54
C LEU A 247 -5.30 11.51 4.11
N THR A 248 -4.68 10.48 3.56
CA THR A 248 -3.39 10.61 2.88
C THR A 248 -3.60 11.11 1.45
N ASP A 249 -2.69 11.98 0.99
CA ASP A 249 -2.66 12.50 -0.37
C ASP A 249 -1.29 12.24 -0.97
N SER A 250 -1.19 11.18 -1.76
CA SER A 250 0.08 10.67 -2.28
C SER A 250 0.73 11.63 -3.29
N GLU A 251 -0.06 12.35 -4.09
CA GLU A 251 0.46 13.32 -5.07
C GLU A 251 0.96 14.60 -4.40
N ALA A 252 0.24 15.08 -3.39
CA ALA A 252 0.63 16.31 -2.69
C ALA A 252 1.62 16.04 -1.52
N GLY A 253 1.94 14.77 -1.22
CA GLY A 253 2.87 14.41 -0.15
C GLY A 253 2.41 14.89 1.23
N THR A 254 1.13 14.75 1.57
CA THR A 254 0.55 15.37 2.76
C THR A 254 -0.57 14.53 3.38
N VAL A 255 -1.07 14.99 4.53
CA VAL A 255 -2.26 14.48 5.21
C VAL A 255 -3.27 15.60 5.39
N TRP A 256 -4.52 15.31 5.07
CA TRP A 256 -5.67 16.19 5.28
C TRP A 256 -6.51 15.71 6.47
N ARG A 257 -7.18 16.63 7.14
CA ARG A 257 -8.16 16.37 8.20
C ARG A 257 -9.52 16.91 7.79
N ILE A 258 -10.56 16.14 8.05
CA ILE A 258 -11.97 16.56 7.92
C ILE A 258 -12.60 16.46 9.31
N ASP A 259 -12.97 17.59 9.88
CA ASP A 259 -13.69 17.64 11.15
C ASP A 259 -15.22 17.45 10.92
N PRO A 260 -15.95 16.87 11.89
CA PRO A 260 -17.39 16.72 11.78
C PRO A 260 -18.11 18.04 11.51
N GLY A 261 -18.98 18.06 10.51
CA GLY A 261 -19.76 19.23 10.12
C GLY A 261 -19.03 20.24 9.24
N LYS A 262 -17.77 20.01 8.90
CA LYS A 262 -17.05 20.83 7.92
C LYS A 262 -17.35 20.38 6.50
N ASP A 263 -17.30 21.31 5.55
CA ASP A 263 -17.60 21.07 4.14
C ASP A 263 -16.35 20.92 3.28
N ALA A 264 -15.15 21.11 3.85
CA ALA A 264 -13.87 20.98 3.16
C ALA A 264 -12.81 20.34 4.06
N PRO A 265 -11.84 19.62 3.47
CA PRO A 265 -10.65 19.15 4.18
C PRO A 265 -9.78 20.32 4.62
N GLU A 266 -9.17 20.21 5.80
CA GLU A 266 -8.16 21.12 6.30
C GLU A 266 -6.78 20.44 6.23
N LEU A 267 -5.75 21.19 5.83
CA LEU A 267 -4.39 20.69 5.71
C LEU A 267 -3.82 20.40 7.09
N LEU A 268 -3.40 19.17 7.37
CA LEU A 268 -2.75 18.79 8.61
C LEU A 268 -1.22 18.88 8.50
N LEU A 269 -0.65 18.37 7.40
CA LEU A 269 0.77 18.49 7.10
C LEU A 269 0.98 19.49 5.95
N LYS A 270 2.14 20.12 5.92
CA LYS A 270 2.53 20.92 4.75
C LYS A 270 2.68 20.02 3.54
N PRO A 271 2.37 20.48 2.32
CA PRO A 271 2.67 19.74 1.10
C PRO A 271 4.15 19.32 1.04
N TRP A 272 4.40 18.14 0.47
CA TRP A 272 5.74 17.56 0.33
C TRP A 272 6.46 17.26 1.66
N SER A 273 5.72 17.14 2.76
CA SER A 273 6.27 16.65 4.04
C SER A 273 6.55 15.16 4.01
N LEU A 274 5.88 14.43 3.13
CA LEU A 274 6.02 13.01 2.86
C LEU A 274 6.31 12.81 1.36
N GLY A 275 6.89 11.68 0.98
CA GLY A 275 7.12 11.33 -0.42
C GLY A 275 5.82 10.87 -1.08
N HIS A 276 5.40 9.64 -0.76
CA HIS A 276 4.16 9.04 -1.25
C HIS A 276 3.37 8.43 -0.10
N PRO A 277 2.65 9.25 0.71
CA PRO A 277 1.84 8.73 1.81
C PRO A 277 0.70 7.85 1.28
N ASN A 278 0.57 6.66 1.88
CA ASN A 278 -0.37 5.62 1.49
C ASN A 278 -1.22 5.22 2.71
N GLY A 279 -1.10 4.01 3.24
CA GLY A 279 -1.86 3.54 4.38
C GLY A 279 -1.73 4.43 5.62
N ILE A 280 -2.82 4.59 6.36
CA ILE A 280 -2.90 5.45 7.54
C ILE A 280 -3.67 4.77 8.67
N ALA A 281 -3.14 4.81 9.89
CA ALA A 281 -3.78 4.24 11.06
C ALA A 281 -3.72 5.19 12.27
N LEU A 282 -4.80 5.27 13.06
CA LEU A 282 -4.83 6.00 14.32
C LEU A 282 -4.24 5.18 15.48
N SER A 283 -3.53 5.83 16.39
CA SER A 283 -3.18 5.25 17.69
C SER A 283 -4.43 4.96 18.55
N ALA A 284 -4.30 4.13 19.58
CA ALA A 284 -5.43 3.77 20.42
C ALA A 284 -6.06 4.95 21.15
N ASP A 285 -5.28 5.97 21.48
CA ASP A 285 -5.72 7.22 22.11
C ASP A 285 -6.13 8.31 21.11
N GLU A 286 -6.08 7.99 19.80
CA GLU A 286 -6.41 8.87 18.67
C GLU A 286 -5.62 10.19 18.62
N LYS A 287 -4.51 10.26 19.36
CA LYS A 287 -3.65 11.46 19.38
C LYS A 287 -2.59 11.45 18.29
N ARG A 288 -2.33 10.29 17.70
CA ARG A 288 -1.29 10.10 16.69
C ARG A 288 -1.82 9.32 15.49
N LEU A 289 -1.25 9.64 14.34
CA LEU A 289 -1.40 8.88 13.13
C LEU A 289 -0.08 8.17 12.85
N TYR A 290 -0.15 6.93 12.41
CA TYR A 290 0.92 6.23 11.73
C TYR A 290 0.64 6.34 10.26
N VAL A 291 1.53 6.94 9.51
CA VAL A 291 1.37 7.17 8.07
C VAL A 291 2.47 6.41 7.34
N ALA A 292 2.07 5.46 6.52
CA ALA A 292 3.00 4.76 5.63
C ALA A 292 3.37 5.72 4.49
N ASP A 293 4.64 6.07 4.41
CA ASP A 293 5.25 6.68 3.26
C ASP A 293 5.93 5.56 2.47
N PHE A 294 5.45 5.32 1.27
CA PHE A 294 5.90 4.19 0.46
C PHE A 294 7.41 4.20 0.21
N GLU A 295 7.99 5.40 0.11
CA GLU A 295 9.41 5.59 -0.15
C GLU A 295 10.26 5.71 1.12
N HIS A 296 9.71 6.26 2.21
CA HIS A 296 10.49 6.63 3.40
C HIS A 296 10.16 5.79 4.65
N GLY A 297 9.25 4.84 4.53
CA GLY A 297 8.81 4.00 5.64
C GLY A 297 7.62 4.60 6.39
N ILE A 298 7.51 4.39 7.70
CA ILE A 298 6.36 4.85 8.48
C ILE A 298 6.75 6.06 9.33
N SER A 299 5.90 7.06 9.31
CA SER A 299 6.01 8.27 10.15
C SER A 299 4.92 8.32 11.22
N ILE A 300 5.23 8.95 12.35
CA ILE A 300 4.27 9.35 13.38
C ILE A 300 3.92 10.81 13.15
N VAL A 301 2.62 11.11 13.11
CA VAL A 301 2.09 12.47 12.99
C VAL A 301 1.20 12.74 14.19
N ASP A 302 1.38 13.88 14.87
CA ASP A 302 0.44 14.33 15.88
C ASP A 302 -0.88 14.73 15.22
N ALA A 303 -2.00 14.14 15.66
CA ALA A 303 -3.31 14.31 15.01
C ALA A 303 -3.93 15.71 15.19
N ALA A 304 -3.36 16.54 16.10
CA ALA A 304 -3.82 17.89 16.35
C ALA A 304 -2.92 18.95 15.71
N SER A 305 -1.59 18.83 15.91
CA SER A 305 -0.61 19.82 15.45
C SER A 305 -0.04 19.54 14.07
N GLY A 306 -0.04 18.28 13.62
CA GLY A 306 0.66 17.85 12.42
C GLY A 306 2.17 17.69 12.61
N ASP A 307 2.69 17.67 13.85
CA ASP A 307 4.10 17.41 14.09
C ASP A 307 4.48 16.02 13.57
N LEU A 308 5.47 15.99 12.68
CA LEU A 308 5.90 14.81 11.93
C LEU A 308 7.28 14.33 12.41
N ARG A 309 7.42 13.02 12.58
CA ARG A 309 8.71 12.37 12.80
C ARG A 309 8.71 10.93 12.29
N PRO A 310 9.83 10.39 11.83
CA PRO A 310 9.94 8.99 11.48
C PRO A 310 9.60 8.08 12.67
N LEU A 311 9.03 6.89 12.41
CA LEU A 311 8.84 5.83 13.39
C LEU A 311 10.14 5.04 13.54
N PRO A 312 10.88 5.16 14.67
CA PRO A 312 12.13 4.45 14.85
C PRO A 312 11.93 2.93 14.84
N HIS A 313 12.90 2.19 14.29
CA HIS A 313 12.87 0.73 14.21
C HIS A 313 14.29 0.13 14.21
N PRO A 314 14.43 -1.19 14.50
CA PRO A 314 15.73 -1.87 14.41
C PRO A 314 16.24 -1.94 12.97
N PRO A 315 17.57 -2.04 12.75
CA PRO A 315 18.17 -2.11 11.39
C PRO A 315 17.72 -3.30 10.54
N ASN A 316 17.34 -4.40 11.19
CA ASN A 316 16.82 -5.61 10.55
C ASN A 316 15.30 -5.58 10.31
N VAL A 317 14.66 -4.43 10.43
CA VAL A 317 13.26 -4.17 10.08
C VAL A 317 13.22 -3.17 8.94
N SER A 318 12.50 -3.46 7.88
CA SER A 318 12.23 -2.49 6.82
C SER A 318 10.77 -2.06 6.89
N LEU A 319 10.54 -0.74 6.92
CA LEU A 319 9.23 -0.11 6.88
C LEU A 319 8.90 0.51 5.51
N HIS A 320 9.78 0.37 4.52
CA HIS A 320 9.57 0.86 3.14
C HIS A 320 8.58 -0.02 2.38
N GLY A 321 7.94 0.54 1.39
CA GLY A 321 7.02 -0.18 0.51
C GLY A 321 5.77 -0.69 1.22
N VAL A 322 5.37 -0.03 2.30
CA VAL A 322 4.10 -0.30 2.99
C VAL A 322 2.99 0.40 2.22
N ASP A 323 2.02 -0.40 1.79
CA ASP A 323 0.79 0.02 1.13
C ASP A 323 -0.31 0.21 2.18
N GLY A 324 -1.10 -0.81 2.52
CA GLY A 324 -2.09 -0.73 3.59
C GLY A 324 -1.48 -0.79 4.99
N LEU A 325 -2.01 -0.01 5.94
CA LEU A 325 -1.55 0.08 7.33
C LEU A 325 -2.73 0.11 8.31
N TYR A 326 -2.73 -0.78 9.30
CA TYR A 326 -3.86 -0.98 10.21
C TYR A 326 -3.39 -1.12 11.64
N ARG A 327 -4.10 -0.50 12.60
CA ARG A 327 -3.83 -0.70 14.01
C ARG A 327 -4.47 -2.01 14.50
N HIS A 328 -3.70 -2.83 15.18
CA HIS A 328 -4.18 -4.04 15.86
C HIS A 328 -3.52 -4.17 17.23
N ASP A 329 -4.32 -4.23 18.28
CA ASP A 329 -3.85 -4.24 19.66
C ASP A 329 -2.85 -3.11 19.94
N SER A 330 -1.66 -3.45 20.41
CA SER A 330 -0.55 -2.52 20.69
C SER A 330 0.43 -2.39 19.51
N GLY A 331 0.06 -2.85 18.30
CA GLY A 331 0.94 -2.85 17.14
C GLY A 331 0.22 -2.44 15.86
N LEU A 332 0.89 -2.67 14.73
CA LEU A 332 0.38 -2.38 13.40
C LEU A 332 0.43 -3.65 12.53
N ILE A 333 -0.55 -3.82 11.67
CA ILE A 333 -0.53 -4.76 10.56
C ILE A 333 -0.25 -3.95 9.30
N ALA A 334 0.68 -4.43 8.48
CA ALA A 334 1.05 -3.76 7.25
C ALA A 334 1.09 -4.73 6.07
N VAL A 335 0.64 -4.25 4.93
CA VAL A 335 0.83 -4.89 3.62
C VAL A 335 2.06 -4.27 2.99
N GLN A 336 3.08 -5.06 2.71
CA GLN A 336 4.29 -4.60 2.01
C GLN A 336 4.35 -5.22 0.62
N ASN A 337 4.42 -4.37 -0.40
CA ASN A 337 4.53 -4.79 -1.80
C ASN A 337 5.59 -4.01 -2.59
N GLY A 338 6.24 -3.01 -1.99
CA GLY A 338 7.11 -2.06 -2.69
C GLY A 338 8.61 -2.21 -2.46
N ALA A 339 9.06 -2.91 -1.43
CA ALA A 339 10.48 -2.98 -1.07
C ALA A 339 10.94 -4.43 -0.82
N GLY A 340 11.00 -5.22 -1.89
CA GLY A 340 11.45 -6.60 -1.82
C GLY A 340 10.29 -7.60 -1.82
N THR A 341 10.20 -8.46 -0.81
CA THR A 341 9.21 -9.55 -0.77
C THR A 341 7.80 -9.02 -0.50
N GLU A 342 6.82 -9.41 -1.33
CA GLU A 342 5.39 -9.21 -1.03
C GLU A 342 5.00 -10.00 0.22
N ARG A 343 4.48 -9.29 1.24
CA ARG A 343 4.20 -9.90 2.53
C ARG A 343 3.18 -9.13 3.37
N ILE A 344 2.57 -9.84 4.31
CA ILE A 344 1.77 -9.26 5.39
C ILE A 344 2.60 -9.37 6.66
N VAL A 345 2.76 -8.27 7.37
CA VAL A 345 3.59 -8.22 8.57
C VAL A 345 2.85 -7.61 9.74
N ARG A 346 3.24 -8.03 10.95
CA ARG A 346 2.90 -7.37 12.20
C ARG A 346 4.11 -6.62 12.71
N LEU A 347 3.96 -5.32 12.90
CA LEU A 347 4.93 -4.48 13.58
C LEU A 347 4.54 -4.38 15.06
N ARG A 348 5.41 -4.88 15.93
CA ARG A 348 5.24 -4.72 17.37
C ARG A 348 5.79 -3.39 17.78
N LEU A 349 4.96 -2.57 18.42
CA LEU A 349 5.38 -1.30 18.96
C LEU A 349 5.81 -1.45 20.42
N ASP A 350 6.62 -0.50 20.89
CA ASP A 350 6.87 -0.34 22.33
C ASP A 350 5.58 0.07 23.06
N LYS A 351 5.62 0.08 24.38
CA LYS A 351 4.45 0.39 25.23
C LYS A 351 3.83 1.76 24.97
N ASP A 352 4.61 2.70 24.47
CA ASP A 352 4.18 4.09 24.22
C ASP A 352 3.76 4.29 22.74
N GLY A 353 3.91 3.27 21.88
CA GLY A 353 3.60 3.32 20.46
C GLY A 353 4.55 4.23 19.66
N LEU A 354 5.77 4.43 20.14
CA LEU A 354 6.70 5.41 19.58
C LEU A 354 7.88 4.80 18.83
N ARG A 355 7.98 3.46 18.84
CA ARG A 355 9.06 2.71 18.22
C ARG A 355 8.60 1.32 17.84
N VAL A 356 9.02 0.82 16.70
CA VAL A 356 8.92 -0.60 16.35
C VAL A 356 10.02 -1.35 17.12
N VAL A 357 9.65 -2.40 17.84
CA VAL A 357 10.61 -3.24 18.59
C VAL A 357 10.93 -4.54 17.84
N SER A 358 9.98 -5.05 17.04
CA SER A 358 10.18 -6.23 16.19
C SER A 358 9.13 -6.31 15.08
N LEU A 359 9.41 -7.15 14.08
CA LEU A 359 8.51 -7.47 12.98
C LEU A 359 8.29 -8.99 12.96
N ASP A 360 7.01 -9.39 12.90
CA ASP A 360 6.61 -10.78 12.64
C ASP A 360 6.06 -10.86 11.20
N ILE A 361 6.52 -11.81 10.41
CA ILE A 361 5.93 -12.10 9.09
C ILE A 361 4.72 -13.00 9.29
N LEU A 362 3.53 -12.52 8.93
CA LEU A 362 2.29 -13.30 9.00
C LEU A 362 2.08 -14.12 7.72
N GLU A 363 2.37 -13.55 6.57
CA GLU A 363 2.29 -14.20 5.27
C GLU A 363 3.38 -13.68 4.35
N SER A 364 4.00 -14.55 3.56
CA SER A 364 4.97 -14.16 2.54
C SER A 364 5.00 -15.16 1.40
N ARG A 365 5.36 -14.68 0.22
CA ARG A 365 5.55 -15.51 -0.98
C ARG A 365 4.35 -16.42 -1.28
N ASN A 366 3.13 -15.95 -0.97
CA ASN A 366 1.92 -16.71 -1.26
C ASN A 366 1.73 -16.84 -2.78
N PRO A 367 1.41 -18.03 -3.32
CA PRO A 367 1.18 -18.22 -4.75
C PRO A 367 0.05 -17.35 -5.33
N ALA A 368 -0.88 -16.92 -4.47
CA ALA A 368 -1.98 -16.03 -4.87
C ALA A 368 -1.55 -14.56 -4.95
N PHE A 369 -0.36 -14.20 -4.48
CA PHE A 369 0.10 -12.81 -4.52
C PHE A 369 0.36 -12.35 -5.96
N ALA A 370 -0.21 -11.21 -6.27
CA ALA A 370 0.05 -10.42 -7.46
C ALA A 370 -0.25 -8.96 -7.10
N ILE A 371 0.66 -8.36 -6.36
CA ILE A 371 0.58 -7.03 -5.74
C ILE A 371 -0.56 -6.98 -4.72
N PRO A 372 -0.41 -7.61 -3.53
CA PRO A 372 -1.36 -7.39 -2.43
C PRO A 372 -1.32 -5.92 -2.01
N THR A 373 -2.48 -5.29 -1.76
CA THR A 373 -2.57 -3.85 -1.51
C THR A 373 -3.14 -3.53 -0.13
N THR A 374 -4.43 -3.64 0.03
CA THR A 374 -5.11 -3.23 1.24
C THR A 374 -5.91 -4.37 1.85
N GLY A 375 -6.44 -4.13 3.05
CA GLY A 375 -7.25 -5.10 3.76
C GLY A 375 -8.14 -4.48 4.83
N VAL A 376 -8.68 -5.31 5.71
CA VAL A 376 -9.48 -4.89 6.85
C VAL A 376 -9.39 -5.94 7.97
N ILE A 377 -9.35 -5.48 9.21
CA ILE A 377 -9.36 -6.36 10.38
C ILE A 377 -10.81 -6.68 10.75
N VAL A 378 -11.13 -7.98 10.83
CA VAL A 378 -12.45 -8.48 11.25
C VAL A 378 -12.25 -9.49 12.37
N GLY A 379 -12.61 -9.12 13.57
CA GLY A 379 -12.33 -9.95 14.76
C GLY A 379 -10.84 -10.18 14.96
N SER A 380 -10.43 -11.44 14.95
CA SER A 380 -9.04 -11.87 15.09
C SER A 380 -8.35 -12.22 13.77
N GLU A 381 -8.88 -11.78 12.63
CA GLU A 381 -8.35 -12.07 11.32
C GLU A 381 -8.15 -10.79 10.50
N PHE A 382 -7.13 -10.80 9.65
CA PHE A 382 -6.87 -9.75 8.67
C PHE A 382 -7.26 -10.24 7.29
N TYR A 383 -8.33 -9.68 6.72
CA TYR A 383 -8.77 -9.93 5.36
C TYR A 383 -8.07 -8.96 4.42
N TYR A 384 -7.54 -9.44 3.30
CA TYR A 384 -6.79 -8.57 2.39
C TYR A 384 -6.87 -9.02 0.93
N ILE A 385 -6.68 -8.07 0.03
CA ILE A 385 -6.58 -8.30 -1.40
C ILE A 385 -5.23 -8.97 -1.69
N ALA A 386 -5.25 -10.20 -2.20
CA ALA A 386 -4.03 -10.93 -2.53
C ALA A 386 -3.50 -10.59 -3.93
N ASN A 387 -4.39 -10.26 -4.87
CA ASN A 387 -4.06 -10.01 -6.27
C ASN A 387 -4.82 -8.79 -6.82
N SER A 388 -4.27 -7.63 -6.60
CA SER A 388 -4.82 -6.40 -7.21
C SER A 388 -4.62 -6.37 -8.71
N LEU A 389 -3.57 -7.03 -9.23
CA LEU A 389 -3.20 -7.03 -10.65
C LEU A 389 -2.90 -5.63 -11.20
N LEU A 390 -2.47 -4.69 -10.35
CA LEU A 390 -2.14 -3.32 -10.74
C LEU A 390 -1.12 -3.26 -11.87
N ASP A 391 -0.19 -4.24 -11.92
CA ASP A 391 0.79 -4.38 -12.99
C ASP A 391 0.18 -4.66 -14.38
N ARG A 392 -1.13 -4.96 -14.45
CA ARG A 392 -1.86 -5.16 -15.71
C ARG A 392 -2.29 -3.84 -16.35
N LEU A 393 -2.24 -2.74 -15.60
CA LEU A 393 -2.49 -1.41 -16.15
C LEU A 393 -1.23 -0.85 -16.82
N GLY A 394 -1.44 -0.16 -17.93
CA GLY A 394 -0.42 0.69 -18.55
C GLY A 394 -0.36 2.07 -17.89
N PRO A 395 0.64 2.86 -18.24
CA PRO A 395 0.80 4.20 -17.71
C PRO A 395 -0.33 5.19 -18.10
N ASP A 396 -1.18 4.80 -19.01
CA ASP A 396 -2.39 5.53 -19.46
C ASP A 396 -3.66 5.13 -18.68
N GLY A 397 -3.54 4.28 -17.65
CA GLY A 397 -4.65 3.74 -16.88
C GLY A 397 -5.49 2.68 -17.61
N ARG A 398 -5.04 2.22 -18.79
CA ARG A 398 -5.72 1.17 -19.57
C ARG A 398 -5.07 -0.19 -19.33
N LEU A 399 -5.83 -1.24 -19.54
CA LEU A 399 -5.28 -2.59 -19.52
C LEU A 399 -4.21 -2.76 -20.62
N LYS A 400 -3.07 -3.32 -20.24
CA LYS A 400 -2.01 -3.68 -21.19
C LYS A 400 -2.53 -4.68 -22.22
N PRO A 401 -2.04 -4.64 -23.47
CA PRO A 401 -2.36 -5.66 -24.46
C PRO A 401 -2.05 -7.07 -23.92
N ASN A 402 -2.99 -8.00 -24.11
CA ASN A 402 -2.88 -9.38 -23.65
C ASN A 402 -2.72 -9.56 -22.11
N ALA A 403 -3.15 -8.59 -21.31
CA ALA A 403 -3.16 -8.73 -19.86
C ALA A 403 -3.97 -9.96 -19.43
N ARG A 404 -3.34 -10.86 -18.67
CA ARG A 404 -4.04 -11.99 -18.07
C ARG A 404 -4.71 -11.52 -16.80
N LEU A 405 -6.03 -11.60 -16.79
CA LEU A 405 -6.85 -11.22 -15.64
C LEU A 405 -7.41 -12.47 -14.96
N GLU A 406 -7.37 -12.47 -13.64
CA GLU A 406 -7.84 -13.56 -12.80
C GLU A 406 -8.94 -13.04 -11.85
N PRO A 407 -9.82 -13.90 -11.32
CA PRO A 407 -10.74 -13.52 -10.26
C PRO A 407 -9.98 -12.90 -9.09
N VAL A 408 -10.58 -11.88 -8.45
CA VAL A 408 -9.99 -11.30 -7.25
C VAL A 408 -10.04 -12.32 -6.11
N VAL A 409 -8.91 -12.51 -5.45
CA VAL A 409 -8.76 -13.41 -4.29
C VAL A 409 -8.63 -12.56 -3.04
N ILE A 410 -9.54 -12.78 -2.09
CA ILE A 410 -9.41 -12.25 -0.74
C ILE A 410 -8.91 -13.37 0.16
N LEU A 411 -7.75 -13.15 0.74
CA LEU A 411 -7.19 -14.04 1.76
C LEU A 411 -7.48 -13.48 3.15
N LYS A 412 -7.40 -14.36 4.17
CA LYS A 412 -7.46 -13.98 5.57
C LYS A 412 -6.32 -14.62 6.35
N ALA A 413 -5.61 -13.83 7.14
CA ALA A 413 -4.52 -14.25 8.01
C ALA A 413 -4.97 -14.16 9.48
N PRO A 414 -4.69 -15.17 10.33
CA PRO A 414 -4.98 -15.10 11.75
C PRO A 414 -4.08 -14.05 12.43
N LEU A 415 -4.67 -13.20 13.25
CA LEU A 415 -3.96 -12.19 14.05
C LEU A 415 -3.67 -12.66 15.47
N ALA A 416 -4.42 -13.63 16.00
CA ALA A 416 -4.04 -14.33 17.21
C ALA A 416 -2.82 -15.22 16.95
N ARG A 417 -1.85 -15.28 17.89
CA ARG A 417 -0.85 -16.36 17.84
C ARG A 417 -1.55 -17.67 18.18
N PRO A 418 -1.20 -18.78 17.48
CA PRO A 418 -1.60 -20.11 17.94
C PRO A 418 -1.02 -20.42 19.30
#